data_e84d057e77d34fc1c2b7e9592013669c
#
_entry.id   e84d057e77d34fc1c2b7e9592013669c
#
_cell.length_a   1.000
_cell.length_b   1.000
_cell.length_c   1.000
_cell.angle_alpha   90.00
_cell.angle_beta   90.00
_cell.angle_gamma   90.00
#
_symmetry.space_group_name_H-M   'P 1'
#
loop_
_entity.id
_entity.type
_entity.pdbx_description
1 polymer ?
#
loop_
_entity_poly.entity_id
_entity_poly.type
_entity_poly.pdbx_seq_one_letter_code
_entity_poly.pdbx_strand_id
1 'polypeptide(L)'
;FMEDKQGNIWMGTKKDGLILLKKKNEHSYLLQQFVHQPQDTYSLSNNSVYSIIQDSHDNIWIACYGGGLNLLSHVPDGSTNFIHSGNRLKNYPVSTSLKIRHIAEAPNGVLLIGTTNGLLTFSNKFDQPEEIKFYHSNRIPNVDSSLSSNDVMQIFTDSRKNTYVITFTGGISQVISKNLLTEDIQF
;
A
#
# COMPACT_ATOMS: atom_id res chain seq x y z
N PHE A 1 -9.36 8.53 0.34
CA PHE A 1 -10.53 7.63 0.35
C PHE A 1 -10.56 6.79 -0.93
N MET A 2 -11.27 5.67 -0.88
CA MET A 2 -11.42 4.72 -1.99
C MET A 2 -12.83 4.13 -1.92
N GLU A 3 -13.50 3.99 -3.05
CA GLU A 3 -14.71 3.19 -3.18
C GLU A 3 -14.32 1.79 -3.65
N ASP A 4 -14.79 0.74 -2.95
CA ASP A 4 -14.56 -0.64 -3.37
C ASP A 4 -15.61 -1.11 -4.40
N LYS A 5 -15.37 -2.27 -5.00
CA LYS A 5 -16.26 -2.84 -6.03
C LYS A 5 -17.68 -3.14 -5.53
N GLN A 6 -17.90 -3.17 -4.23
CA GLN A 6 -19.20 -3.34 -3.59
C GLN A 6 -19.91 -2.01 -3.32
N GLY A 7 -19.26 -0.87 -3.61
CA GLY A 7 -19.77 0.47 -3.37
C GLY A 7 -19.62 0.93 -1.91
N ASN A 8 -18.78 0.26 -1.11
CA ASN A 8 -18.41 0.75 0.20
C ASN A 8 -17.33 1.83 0.06
N ILE A 9 -17.34 2.80 0.96
CA ILE A 9 -16.37 3.89 0.96
C ILE A 9 -15.41 3.70 2.13
N TRP A 10 -14.12 3.61 1.82
CA TRP A 10 -13.03 3.50 2.77
C TRP A 10 -12.31 4.85 2.89
N MET A 11 -12.13 5.32 4.12
CA MET A 11 -11.50 6.62 4.39
C MET A 11 -10.35 6.44 5.39
N GLY A 12 -9.15 6.82 4.98
CA GLY A 12 -7.99 6.90 5.85
C GLY A 12 -7.95 8.24 6.57
N THR A 13 -7.61 8.21 7.85
CA THR A 13 -7.45 9.40 8.68
C THR A 13 -6.01 9.51 9.20
N LYS A 14 -5.64 10.70 9.66
CA LYS A 14 -4.29 10.94 10.19
C LYS A 14 -4.08 10.38 11.60
N LYS A 15 -5.15 10.23 12.40
CA LYS A 15 -5.05 9.83 13.82
C LYS A 15 -6.13 8.84 14.27
N ASP A 16 -7.22 8.77 13.53
CA ASP A 16 -8.44 8.05 13.95
C ASP A 16 -8.60 6.72 13.21
N GLY A 17 -7.52 6.24 12.58
CA GLY A 17 -7.48 4.96 11.88
C GLY A 17 -8.21 4.96 10.54
N LEU A 18 -8.90 3.87 10.26
CA LEU A 18 -9.62 3.58 9.03
C LEU A 18 -11.12 3.61 9.28
N ILE A 19 -11.86 4.33 8.45
CA ILE A 19 -13.32 4.40 8.50
C ILE A 19 -13.90 3.71 7.28
N LEU A 20 -14.87 2.84 7.50
CA LEU A 20 -15.67 2.20 6.48
C LEU A 20 -17.10 2.72 6.54
N LEU A 21 -17.58 3.27 5.43
CA LEU A 21 -19.01 3.46 5.18
C LEU A 21 -19.50 2.28 4.34
N LYS A 22 -20.06 1.27 5.03
CA LYS A 22 -20.59 0.07 4.39
C LYS A 22 -21.95 0.38 3.79
N LYS A 23 -22.09 0.19 2.49
CA LYS A 23 -23.34 0.45 1.76
C LYS A 23 -24.44 -0.51 2.22
N LYS A 24 -25.57 0.01 2.67
CA LYS A 24 -26.78 -0.75 2.99
C LYS A 24 -27.78 -0.77 1.83
N ASN A 25 -27.99 0.40 1.24
CA ASN A 25 -28.85 0.62 0.08
C ASN A 25 -28.40 1.90 -0.65
N GLU A 26 -29.17 2.37 -1.64
CA GLU A 26 -28.81 3.56 -2.43
C GLU A 26 -28.64 4.85 -1.62
N HIS A 27 -29.28 4.92 -0.45
CA HIS A 27 -29.34 6.17 0.34
C HIS A 27 -28.80 6.04 1.76
N SER A 28 -28.24 4.87 2.15
CA SER A 28 -27.78 4.66 3.53
C SER A 28 -26.52 3.83 3.63
N TYR A 29 -25.70 4.20 4.61
CA TYR A 29 -24.45 3.51 4.96
C TYR A 29 -24.44 3.18 6.45
N LEU A 30 -23.76 2.10 6.79
CA LEU A 30 -23.37 1.78 8.15
C LEU A 30 -21.93 2.21 8.36
N LEU A 31 -21.68 3.05 9.36
CA LEU A 31 -20.32 3.49 9.69
C LEU A 31 -19.66 2.45 10.60
N GLN A 32 -18.44 2.07 10.28
CA GLN A 32 -17.56 1.26 11.09
C GLN A 32 -16.17 1.91 11.14
N GLN A 33 -15.53 1.90 12.31
CA GLN A 33 -14.20 2.44 12.51
C GLN A 33 -13.25 1.34 12.98
N PHE A 34 -12.05 1.31 12.40
CA PHE A 34 -10.97 0.41 12.77
C PHE A 34 -9.77 1.23 13.27
N VAL A 35 -9.29 0.89 14.44
CA VAL A 35 -8.14 1.56 15.07
C VAL A 35 -7.09 0.55 15.49
N HIS A 36 -5.87 1.03 15.66
CA HIS A 36 -4.80 0.24 16.26
C HIS A 36 -5.13 -0.05 17.73
N GLN A 37 -5.08 -1.32 18.10
CA GLN A 37 -5.28 -1.81 19.47
C GLN A 37 -4.06 -2.65 19.87
N PRO A 38 -3.21 -2.20 20.82
CA PRO A 38 -1.97 -2.90 21.17
C PRO A 38 -2.18 -4.33 21.68
N GLN A 39 -3.37 -4.65 22.18
CA GLN A 39 -3.72 -5.97 22.72
C GLN A 39 -4.30 -6.91 21.65
N ASP A 40 -4.66 -6.38 20.48
CA ASP A 40 -5.18 -7.14 19.36
C ASP A 40 -4.18 -7.18 18.22
N THR A 41 -3.54 -8.34 18.06
CA THR A 41 -2.52 -8.59 17.02
C THR A 41 -3.06 -8.43 15.60
N TYR A 42 -4.37 -8.54 15.41
CA TYR A 42 -5.03 -8.40 14.10
C TYR A 42 -5.74 -7.08 13.93
N SER A 43 -5.58 -6.13 14.85
CA SER A 43 -6.03 -4.76 14.65
C SER A 43 -5.16 -4.02 13.61
N LEU A 44 -5.59 -2.84 13.19
CA LEU A 44 -4.84 -1.97 12.27
C LEU A 44 -3.42 -1.68 12.84
N SER A 45 -2.39 -1.74 12.03
CA SER A 45 -0.99 -1.58 12.47
C SER A 45 -0.66 -0.18 13.02
N ASN A 46 -1.39 0.86 12.57
CA ASN A 46 -1.24 2.25 13.02
C ASN A 46 -2.45 3.09 12.60
N ASN A 47 -2.80 4.12 13.38
CA ASN A 47 -3.95 4.98 13.13
C ASN A 47 -3.73 6.05 12.04
N SER A 48 -2.51 6.23 11.54
CA SER A 48 -2.22 7.19 10.47
C SER A 48 -2.33 6.53 9.11
N VAL A 49 -3.52 6.52 8.51
CA VAL A 49 -3.80 5.89 7.21
C VAL A 49 -3.67 6.92 6.10
N TYR A 50 -2.74 6.68 5.18
CA TYR A 50 -2.37 7.62 4.10
C TYR A 50 -2.88 7.21 2.72
N SER A 51 -2.96 5.91 2.43
CA SER A 51 -3.42 5.42 1.14
C SER A 51 -4.17 4.12 1.29
N ILE A 52 -5.18 3.92 0.45
CA ILE A 52 -6.01 2.70 0.42
C ILE A 52 -6.26 2.38 -1.03
N ILE A 53 -6.09 1.13 -1.44
CA ILE A 53 -6.47 0.66 -2.77
C ILE A 53 -7.14 -0.71 -2.67
N GLN A 54 -8.02 -0.99 -3.62
CA GLN A 54 -8.43 -2.34 -3.97
C GLN A 54 -7.70 -2.76 -5.25
N ASP A 55 -6.93 -3.84 -5.17
CA ASP A 55 -6.15 -4.33 -6.31
C ASP A 55 -7.02 -5.12 -7.30
N SER A 56 -6.43 -5.51 -8.43
CA SER A 56 -7.11 -6.26 -9.48
C SER A 56 -7.52 -7.68 -9.07
N HIS A 57 -7.03 -8.20 -7.93
CA HIS A 57 -7.40 -9.48 -7.30
C HIS A 57 -8.35 -9.30 -6.11
N ASP A 58 -8.97 -8.13 -5.98
CA ASP A 58 -9.93 -7.78 -4.93
C ASP A 58 -9.35 -7.66 -3.51
N ASN A 59 -8.02 -7.69 -3.36
CA ASN A 59 -7.39 -7.41 -2.08
C ASN A 59 -7.47 -5.93 -1.76
N ILE A 60 -7.82 -5.58 -0.52
CA ILE A 60 -7.79 -4.20 -0.02
C ILE A 60 -6.52 -4.01 0.79
N TRP A 61 -5.68 -3.10 0.32
CA TRP A 61 -4.41 -2.73 0.93
C TRP A 61 -4.50 -1.37 1.58
N ILE A 62 -3.99 -1.26 2.80
CA ILE A 62 -4.01 -0.04 3.60
C ILE A 62 -2.59 0.34 3.98
N ALA A 63 -2.17 1.53 3.60
CA ALA A 63 -0.88 2.11 3.93
C ALA A 63 -0.96 2.93 5.20
N CYS A 64 -0.20 2.52 6.22
CA CYS A 64 -0.08 3.27 7.46
C CYS A 64 1.28 3.98 7.55
N TYR A 65 1.25 5.26 7.92
CA TYR A 65 2.46 6.02 8.19
C TYR A 65 2.96 5.72 9.61
N GLY A 66 4.01 4.91 9.70
CA GLY A 66 4.55 4.40 10.97
C GLY A 66 4.12 2.98 11.33
N GLY A 67 3.20 2.38 10.55
CA GLY A 67 2.74 0.99 10.74
C GLY A 67 3.02 0.07 9.56
N GLY A 68 3.46 0.63 8.42
CA GLY A 68 3.70 -0.15 7.21
C GLY A 68 2.41 -0.56 6.50
N LEU A 69 2.47 -1.69 5.81
CA LEU A 69 1.40 -2.21 4.96
C LEU A 69 0.46 -3.12 5.75
N ASN A 70 -0.84 -2.96 5.49
CA ASN A 70 -1.89 -3.86 5.98
C ASN A 70 -2.68 -4.42 4.80
N LEU A 71 -3.03 -5.69 4.88
CA LEU A 71 -3.99 -6.37 4.02
C LEU A 71 -5.25 -6.64 4.82
N LEU A 72 -6.39 -6.21 4.29
CA LEU A 72 -7.70 -6.52 4.88
C LEU A 72 -8.01 -8.01 4.69
N SER A 73 -8.44 -8.67 5.75
CA SER A 73 -8.85 -10.08 5.73
C SER A 73 -10.19 -10.23 6.44
N HIS A 74 -11.12 -10.92 5.79
CA HIS A 74 -12.37 -11.31 6.42
C HIS A 74 -12.24 -12.72 6.99
N VAL A 75 -12.69 -12.90 8.22
CA VAL A 75 -12.74 -14.22 8.85
C VAL A 75 -14.15 -14.80 8.80
N PRO A 76 -14.29 -16.13 8.90
CA PRO A 76 -15.60 -16.79 8.74
C PRO A 76 -16.69 -16.34 9.69
N ASP A 77 -16.33 -15.80 10.86
CA ASP A 77 -17.27 -15.26 11.86
C ASP A 77 -17.82 -13.86 11.49
N GLY A 78 -17.37 -13.29 10.35
CA GLY A 78 -17.75 -11.97 9.86
C GLY A 78 -16.93 -10.83 10.44
N SER A 79 -15.93 -11.11 11.29
CA SER A 79 -15.01 -10.09 11.79
C SER A 79 -13.99 -9.69 10.72
N THR A 80 -13.38 -8.53 10.94
CA THR A 80 -12.37 -7.97 10.03
C THR A 80 -11.02 -7.96 10.72
N ASN A 81 -10.04 -8.61 10.10
CA ASN A 81 -8.66 -8.66 10.54
C ASN A 81 -7.75 -7.86 9.60
N PHE A 82 -6.66 -7.33 10.14
CA PHE A 82 -5.59 -6.69 9.37
C PHE A 82 -4.33 -7.54 9.45
N ILE A 83 -3.88 -8.00 8.28
CA ILE A 83 -2.63 -8.75 8.15
C ILE A 83 -1.52 -7.75 7.88
N HIS A 84 -0.50 -7.74 8.74
CA HIS A 84 0.64 -6.84 8.68
C HIS A 84 1.92 -7.49 9.22
N SER A 85 3.03 -6.75 9.26
CA SER A 85 4.34 -7.26 9.69
C SER A 85 4.36 -7.83 11.12
N GLY A 86 3.47 -7.38 11.99
CA GLY A 86 3.34 -7.90 13.36
C GLY A 86 2.70 -9.29 13.46
N ASN A 87 2.04 -9.76 12.39
CA ASN A 87 1.39 -11.07 12.37
C ASN A 87 1.82 -11.92 11.17
N ARG A 88 1.16 -11.84 10.02
CA ARG A 88 1.34 -12.78 8.91
C ARG A 88 2.14 -12.23 7.73
N LEU A 89 2.36 -10.91 7.61
CA LEU A 89 3.18 -10.33 6.54
C LEU A 89 4.67 -10.37 6.90
N LYS A 90 5.23 -11.58 7.02
CA LYS A 90 6.53 -11.87 7.65
C LYS A 90 7.74 -11.27 6.94
N ASN A 91 7.68 -11.18 5.61
CA ASN A 91 8.81 -10.69 4.80
C ASN A 91 8.79 -9.16 4.60
N TYR A 92 7.86 -8.45 5.24
CA TYR A 92 7.77 -7.00 5.11
C TYR A 92 9.00 -6.31 5.71
N PRO A 93 9.69 -5.40 4.99
CA PRO A 93 10.95 -4.79 5.44
C PRO A 93 10.71 -3.68 6.47
N VAL A 94 10.41 -4.06 7.71
CA VAL A 94 10.05 -3.14 8.82
C VAL A 94 11.14 -2.13 9.14
N SER A 95 12.41 -2.47 8.97
CA SER A 95 13.54 -1.57 9.29
C SER A 95 13.59 -0.32 8.40
N THR A 96 13.02 -0.39 7.19
CA THR A 96 13.15 0.66 6.19
C THR A 96 11.82 1.27 5.75
N SER A 97 10.70 0.54 5.89
CA SER A 97 9.51 0.85 5.09
C SER A 97 8.22 0.99 5.91
N LEU A 98 8.32 1.36 7.18
CA LEU A 98 7.14 1.60 8.02
C LEU A 98 6.36 2.88 7.67
N LYS A 99 7.00 3.87 7.03
CA LYS A 99 6.38 5.15 6.70
C LYS A 99 5.94 5.17 5.24
N ILE A 100 4.76 4.62 4.95
CA ILE A 100 4.19 4.60 3.62
C ILE A 100 3.39 5.88 3.38
N ARG A 101 3.50 6.44 2.17
CA ARG A 101 2.72 7.60 1.71
C ARG A 101 1.67 7.22 0.67
N HIS A 102 2.00 6.31 -0.24
CA HIS A 102 1.12 5.97 -1.35
C HIS A 102 1.24 4.52 -1.77
N ILE A 103 0.14 3.93 -2.22
CA ILE A 103 0.11 2.62 -2.90
C ILE A 103 -0.53 2.81 -4.26
N ALA A 104 0.01 2.14 -5.28
CA ALA A 104 -0.58 2.04 -6.60
C ALA A 104 -0.37 0.65 -7.18
N GLU A 105 -1.24 0.24 -8.10
CA GLU A 105 -1.07 -0.97 -8.89
C GLU A 105 -0.60 -0.61 -10.30
N ALA A 106 0.49 -1.24 -10.74
CA ALA A 106 0.95 -1.15 -12.12
C ALA A 106 0.09 -2.03 -13.04
N PRO A 107 0.07 -1.75 -14.37
CA PRO A 107 -0.77 -2.49 -15.32
C PRO A 107 -0.53 -4.01 -15.39
N ASN A 108 0.62 -4.49 -14.90
CA ASN A 108 0.99 -5.90 -14.85
C ASN A 108 0.63 -6.60 -13.51
N GLY A 109 -0.12 -5.93 -12.63
CA GLY A 109 -0.53 -6.47 -11.33
C GLY A 109 0.55 -6.40 -10.26
N VAL A 110 1.64 -5.65 -10.49
CA VAL A 110 2.64 -5.37 -9.45
C VAL A 110 2.17 -4.18 -8.62
N LEU A 111 2.19 -4.34 -7.31
CA LEU A 111 1.93 -3.25 -6.38
C LEU A 111 3.21 -2.47 -6.10
N LEU A 112 3.09 -1.15 -6.16
CA LEU A 112 4.14 -0.19 -5.87
C LEU A 112 3.79 0.58 -4.61
N ILE A 113 4.71 0.63 -3.66
CA ILE A 113 4.55 1.30 -2.38
C ILE A 113 5.59 2.39 -2.25
N GLY A 114 5.13 3.64 -2.25
CA GLY A 114 5.97 4.80 -1.99
C GLY A 114 6.17 5.00 -0.50
N THR A 115 7.43 4.98 -0.08
CA THR A 115 7.83 5.19 1.32
C THR A 115 8.70 6.42 1.48
N THR A 116 9.00 6.81 2.72
CA THR A 116 10.01 7.85 3.00
C THR A 116 11.45 7.37 2.78
N ASN A 117 11.64 6.11 2.39
CA ASN A 117 12.94 5.48 2.19
C ASN A 117 12.97 4.60 0.94
N GLY A 118 12.43 5.10 -0.17
CA GLY A 118 12.44 4.41 -1.46
C GLY A 118 11.10 3.83 -1.86
N LEU A 119 11.16 3.01 -2.90
CA LEU A 119 10.03 2.33 -3.51
C LEU A 119 10.09 0.85 -3.20
N LEU A 120 9.01 0.29 -2.63
CA LEU A 120 8.82 -1.16 -2.55
C LEU A 120 7.94 -1.63 -3.69
N THR A 121 8.19 -2.84 -4.16
CA THR A 121 7.31 -3.54 -5.10
C THR A 121 7.08 -4.98 -4.68
N PHE A 122 5.90 -5.51 -5.01
CA PHE A 122 5.58 -6.91 -4.82
C PHE A 122 4.45 -7.35 -5.77
N SER A 123 4.31 -8.65 -5.99
CA SER A 123 3.23 -9.22 -6.81
C SER A 123 1.92 -9.28 -6.00
N ASN A 124 0.80 -8.87 -6.61
CA ASN A 124 -0.53 -9.09 -6.02
C ASN A 124 -1.02 -10.55 -6.16
N LYS A 125 -0.22 -11.44 -6.77
CA LYS A 125 -0.47 -12.88 -6.90
C LYS A 125 0.29 -13.61 -5.82
N PHE A 126 -0.39 -14.11 -4.82
CA PHE A 126 0.15 -14.92 -3.72
C PHE A 126 -0.95 -15.83 -3.19
N ASP A 127 -0.58 -17.00 -2.70
CA ASP A 127 -1.52 -17.91 -2.05
C ASP A 127 -1.65 -17.59 -0.55
N GLN A 128 -0.52 -17.26 0.08
CA GLN A 128 -0.48 -16.88 1.49
C GLN A 128 0.33 -15.58 1.69
N PRO A 129 -0.12 -14.68 2.58
CA PRO A 129 0.57 -13.41 2.84
C PRO A 129 2.02 -13.56 3.28
N GLU A 130 2.37 -14.68 3.93
CA GLU A 130 3.71 -15.02 4.37
C GLU A 130 4.70 -15.24 3.22
N GLU A 131 4.20 -15.56 2.03
CA GLU A 131 5.00 -15.86 0.83
C GLU A 131 5.34 -14.62 0.01
N ILE A 132 4.69 -13.49 0.29
CA ILE A 132 4.90 -12.24 -0.44
C ILE A 132 6.38 -11.84 -0.33
N LYS A 133 7.02 -11.66 -1.48
CA LYS A 133 8.38 -11.15 -1.59
C LYS A 133 8.33 -9.67 -1.92
N PHE A 134 9.04 -8.86 -1.15
CA PHE A 134 9.19 -7.44 -1.36
C PHE A 134 10.54 -7.14 -1.97
N TYR A 135 10.56 -6.25 -2.96
CA TYR A 135 11.76 -5.73 -3.60
C TYR A 135 11.85 -4.23 -3.28
N HIS A 136 13.05 -3.75 -2.97
CA HIS A 136 13.26 -2.39 -2.50
C HIS A 136 14.24 -1.64 -3.39
N SER A 137 13.75 -0.64 -4.11
CA SER A 137 14.55 0.22 -4.98
C SER A 137 14.77 1.59 -4.34
N ASN A 138 16.02 2.02 -4.34
CA ASN A 138 16.47 3.27 -3.74
C ASN A 138 17.18 4.16 -4.76
N ARG A 139 17.34 5.43 -4.38
CA ARG A 139 18.30 6.29 -5.05
C ARG A 139 19.72 5.78 -4.83
N ILE A 140 20.46 5.63 -5.94
CA ILE A 140 21.89 5.27 -5.93
C ILE A 140 22.66 6.52 -6.37
N PRO A 141 23.59 7.06 -5.56
CA PRO A 141 24.38 8.23 -5.92
C PRO A 141 25.15 8.01 -7.22
N ASN A 142 25.12 9.00 -8.13
CA ASN A 142 25.78 8.98 -9.43
C ASN A 142 25.27 7.90 -10.41
N VAL A 143 24.06 7.38 -10.20
CA VAL A 143 23.37 6.48 -11.14
C VAL A 143 22.07 7.15 -11.58
N ASP A 144 22.09 7.76 -12.77
CA ASP A 144 20.97 8.56 -13.30
C ASP A 144 19.71 7.72 -13.56
N SER A 145 19.86 6.42 -13.78
CA SER A 145 18.75 5.47 -13.95
C SER A 145 18.16 4.96 -12.62
N SER A 146 18.66 5.43 -11.49
CA SER A 146 18.07 5.11 -10.18
C SER A 146 16.99 6.11 -9.79
N LEU A 147 16.24 5.81 -8.72
CA LEU A 147 15.22 6.71 -8.20
C LEU A 147 15.79 8.10 -7.87
N SER A 148 15.11 9.18 -8.27
CA SER A 148 15.60 10.56 -8.11
C SER A 148 15.74 11.00 -6.64
N SER A 149 14.93 10.45 -5.74
CA SER A 149 15.00 10.64 -4.28
C SER A 149 14.26 9.51 -3.57
N ASN A 150 14.70 9.18 -2.34
CA ASN A 150 14.07 8.11 -1.56
C ASN A 150 12.74 8.51 -0.91
N ASP A 151 12.43 9.79 -0.77
CA ASP A 151 11.16 10.21 -0.17
C ASP A 151 10.05 10.24 -1.24
N VAL A 152 9.41 9.08 -1.46
CA VAL A 152 8.36 8.91 -2.47
C VAL A 152 7.04 9.45 -1.92
N MET A 153 6.46 10.42 -2.62
CA MET A 153 5.20 11.07 -2.24
C MET A 153 3.98 10.43 -2.89
N GLN A 154 4.10 10.11 -4.18
CA GLN A 154 2.99 9.61 -4.98
C GLN A 154 3.50 8.75 -6.12
N ILE A 155 2.67 7.81 -6.54
CA ILE A 155 2.87 6.97 -7.72
C ILE A 155 1.65 7.15 -8.61
N PHE A 156 1.87 7.33 -9.89
CA PHE A 156 0.81 7.60 -10.85
C PHE A 156 1.04 6.78 -12.12
N THR A 157 -0.03 6.22 -12.67
CA THR A 157 -0.02 5.55 -13.99
C THR A 157 -0.93 6.31 -14.94
N ASP A 158 -0.38 6.74 -16.08
CA ASP A 158 -1.12 7.49 -17.10
C ASP A 158 -2.02 6.58 -17.96
N SER A 159 -2.82 7.20 -18.83
CA SER A 159 -3.72 6.48 -19.75
C SER A 159 -2.99 5.61 -20.78
N ARG A 160 -1.69 5.87 -21.01
CA ARG A 160 -0.80 5.07 -21.87
C ARG A 160 -0.10 3.95 -21.12
N LYS A 161 -0.44 3.77 -19.84
CA LYS A 161 0.15 2.77 -18.92
C LYS A 161 1.61 3.02 -18.54
N ASN A 162 2.10 4.26 -18.68
CA ASN A 162 3.38 4.64 -18.13
C ASN A 162 3.23 4.91 -16.63
N THR A 163 4.14 4.40 -15.82
CA THR A 163 4.16 4.62 -14.39
C THR A 163 5.20 5.67 -14.02
N TYR A 164 4.82 6.60 -13.17
CA TYR A 164 5.64 7.70 -12.68
C TYR A 164 5.71 7.66 -11.16
N VAL A 165 6.89 7.91 -10.63
CA VAL A 165 7.16 8.03 -9.19
C VAL A 165 7.51 9.48 -8.89
N ILE A 166 6.72 10.11 -8.03
CA ILE A 166 6.88 11.50 -7.61
C ILE A 166 7.57 11.50 -6.24
N THR A 167 8.68 12.20 -6.15
CA THR A 167 9.49 12.28 -4.94
C THR A 167 9.51 13.70 -4.37
N PHE A 168 9.71 13.85 -3.06
CA PHE A 168 9.64 15.14 -2.35
C PHE A 168 10.69 16.14 -2.85
N THR A 169 11.92 15.68 -3.09
CA THR A 169 13.04 16.56 -3.48
C THR A 169 13.64 16.27 -4.86
N GLY A 170 13.30 15.12 -5.48
CA GLY A 170 13.91 14.67 -6.73
C GLY A 170 13.02 14.87 -7.96
N GLY A 171 11.80 15.42 -7.79
CA GLY A 171 10.86 15.62 -8.89
C GLY A 171 10.15 14.35 -9.32
N ILE A 172 10.07 14.09 -10.62
CA ILE A 172 9.31 12.99 -11.21
C ILE A 172 10.27 12.06 -11.94
N SER A 173 10.20 10.77 -11.64
CA SER A 173 10.90 9.69 -12.35
C SER A 173 9.88 8.84 -13.10
N GLN A 174 10.11 8.57 -14.39
CA GLN A 174 9.33 7.60 -15.13
C GLN A 174 9.93 6.21 -14.92
N VAL A 175 9.12 5.22 -14.62
CA VAL A 175 9.56 3.83 -14.53
C VAL A 175 9.80 3.28 -15.94
N ILE A 176 11.03 2.86 -16.22
CA ILE A 176 11.47 2.35 -17.53
C ILE A 176 11.48 0.82 -17.53
N SER A 177 11.81 0.20 -16.40
CA SER A 177 11.86 -1.26 -16.27
C SER A 177 10.52 -1.92 -16.59
N LYS A 178 10.54 -2.98 -17.38
CA LYS A 178 9.38 -3.85 -17.62
C LYS A 178 9.15 -4.83 -16.46
N ASN A 179 10.22 -5.35 -15.88
CA ASN A 179 10.17 -6.15 -14.67
C ASN A 179 10.26 -5.24 -13.45
N LEU A 180 9.21 -5.24 -12.63
CA LEU A 180 9.12 -4.45 -11.39
C LEU A 180 9.35 -5.31 -10.14
N LEU A 181 9.54 -6.61 -10.28
CA LEU A 181 9.85 -7.53 -9.17
C LEU A 181 11.37 -7.72 -9.09
N THR A 182 12.07 -6.63 -8.85
CA THR A 182 13.54 -6.54 -8.75
C THR A 182 13.93 -5.34 -7.88
N GLU A 183 15.12 -5.37 -7.31
CA GLU A 183 15.72 -4.24 -6.59
C GLU A 183 16.32 -3.19 -7.54
N ASP A 184 16.57 -3.57 -8.81
CA ASP A 184 17.23 -2.76 -9.84
C ASP A 184 16.22 -2.14 -10.82
N ILE A 185 15.14 -1.53 -10.29
CA ILE A 185 14.20 -0.80 -11.14
C ILE A 185 14.89 0.42 -11.74
N GLN A 186 14.78 0.58 -13.05
CA GLN A 186 15.27 1.75 -13.79
C GLN A 186 14.16 2.78 -13.97
N PHE A 187 14.56 4.04 -13.83
CA PHE A 187 13.71 5.20 -13.90
C PHE A 187 14.17 6.19 -14.98
#